data_a869b76f98d4ecbd984b92c559d9160b
#
_entry.id   a869b76f98d4ecbd984b92c559d9160b
#
_cell.length_a   1.000
_cell.length_b   1.000
_cell.length_c   1.000
_cell.angle_alpha   90.00
_cell.angle_beta   90.00
_cell.angle_gamma   90.00
#
_symmetry.space_group_name_H-M   'P 1'
#
loop_
_entity.id
_entity.type
_entity.pdbx_description
1 polymer ?
#
loop_
_entity_poly.entity_id
_entity_poly.type
_entity_poly.pdbx_seq_one_letter_code
_entity_poly.pdbx_strand_id
1 'polypeptide(L)'
;MIVDRPVRGSFAYLEQPGLFSLPPLEQLRRFVDRRLPAPPLTHLAGLIVEEASEGTSTWSIPAGPWWRSAAGPFPGGALAFVADAALAGAIFTTLPPGTGLSSSELSLNLVEPAGPSSERLVAVGTVIHAGRRQALAETRITDVRGALLGHATSRCVIQPLPFPPPEPPPELEPRDLPPLVAQEEPVDGQVVRQATWDASSGLDLVRLWEKGELPRSPSCSLLGIRLVEAAEGAVEVAMPASTWFCTGFGTFYGGVVAAFADAAIDAVVTTTLPPGASFGTLDLTVRFLRPVTPDGRDLTARAVVEQRGRTIAVSTARIDDADGKRVAIATGGAMISLDRPWPLADG
;
A
#
# COMPACT_ATOMS: atom_id res chain seq x y z
N MET A 1 17.71 -1.10 -5.74
CA MET A 1 16.42 -1.28 -5.04
C MET A 1 15.81 -2.62 -5.43
N ILE A 2 14.81 -3.13 -4.70
CA ILE A 2 14.18 -4.42 -5.06
C ILE A 2 13.46 -4.34 -6.41
N VAL A 3 12.88 -3.19 -6.72
CA VAL A 3 12.19 -2.93 -8.00
C VAL A 3 13.11 -2.96 -9.23
N ASP A 4 14.42 -2.92 -9.04
CA ASP A 4 15.42 -3.04 -10.13
C ASP A 4 15.79 -4.51 -10.40
N ARG A 5 15.34 -5.44 -9.55
CA ARG A 5 15.63 -6.87 -9.70
C ARG A 5 14.63 -7.53 -10.64
N PRO A 6 14.98 -8.68 -11.25
CA PRO A 6 14.03 -9.47 -12.02
C PRO A 6 12.79 -9.80 -11.19
N VAL A 7 11.61 -9.56 -11.77
CA VAL A 7 10.33 -9.81 -11.12
C VAL A 7 10.18 -11.30 -10.81
N ARG A 8 9.80 -11.63 -9.58
CA ARG A 8 9.45 -12.97 -9.13
C ARG A 8 7.93 -13.05 -8.96
N GLY A 9 7.38 -14.23 -9.08
CA GLY A 9 5.95 -14.46 -8.97
C GLY A 9 5.31 -14.70 -10.33
N SER A 10 4.02 -14.93 -10.30
CA SER A 10 3.26 -15.34 -11.48
C SER A 10 1.98 -14.51 -11.60
N PHE A 11 1.58 -14.27 -12.82
CA PHE A 11 0.28 -13.68 -13.15
C PHE A 11 -0.70 -14.80 -13.46
N ALA A 12 -1.16 -15.51 -12.41
CA ALA A 12 -1.95 -16.73 -12.54
C ALA A 12 -3.12 -16.60 -13.52
N TYR A 13 -3.79 -15.45 -13.55
CA TYR A 13 -4.93 -15.21 -14.45
C TYR A 13 -4.52 -14.97 -15.91
N LEU A 14 -3.33 -14.43 -16.15
CA LEU A 14 -2.81 -14.27 -17.51
C LEU A 14 -2.30 -15.61 -18.07
N GLU A 15 -1.74 -16.44 -17.20
CA GLU A 15 -1.25 -17.78 -17.56
C GLU A 15 -2.38 -18.80 -17.71
N GLN A 16 -3.48 -18.62 -16.97
CA GLN A 16 -4.65 -19.50 -16.93
C GLN A 16 -5.95 -18.68 -17.03
N PRO A 17 -6.30 -18.14 -18.21
CA PRO A 17 -7.48 -17.28 -18.37
C PRO A 17 -8.81 -17.96 -17.99
N GLY A 18 -8.89 -19.29 -18.03
CA GLY A 18 -10.05 -20.06 -17.58
C GLY A 18 -10.43 -19.81 -16.11
N LEU A 19 -9.51 -19.29 -15.27
CA LEU A 19 -9.81 -18.91 -13.90
C LEU A 19 -10.94 -17.87 -13.81
N PHE A 20 -11.07 -16.98 -14.80
CA PHE A 20 -12.14 -15.97 -14.84
C PHE A 20 -13.55 -16.56 -14.98
N SER A 21 -13.68 -17.83 -15.35
CA SER A 21 -14.97 -18.53 -15.45
C SER A 21 -15.45 -19.10 -14.12
N LEU A 22 -14.55 -19.21 -13.14
CA LEU A 22 -14.88 -19.73 -11.82
C LEU A 22 -15.57 -18.65 -10.98
N PRO A 23 -16.42 -19.04 -10.01
CA PRO A 23 -16.89 -18.11 -8.99
C PRO A 23 -15.70 -17.40 -8.31
N PRO A 24 -15.74 -16.06 -8.14
CA PRO A 24 -14.62 -15.32 -7.56
C PRO A 24 -14.20 -15.80 -6.16
N LEU A 25 -15.14 -16.23 -5.33
CA LEU A 25 -14.82 -16.85 -4.04
C LEU A 25 -13.96 -18.12 -4.21
N GLU A 26 -14.26 -18.97 -5.20
CA GLU A 26 -13.44 -20.15 -5.49
C GLU A 26 -12.05 -19.78 -5.99
N GLN A 27 -11.98 -18.75 -6.86
CA GLN A 27 -10.70 -18.22 -7.32
C GLN A 27 -9.82 -17.80 -6.14
N LEU A 28 -10.38 -17.06 -5.17
CA LEU A 28 -9.64 -16.58 -3.99
C LEU A 28 -9.24 -17.74 -3.07
N ARG A 29 -10.12 -18.73 -2.87
CA ARG A 29 -9.81 -19.95 -2.09
C ARG A 29 -8.63 -20.74 -2.65
N ARG A 30 -8.44 -20.75 -3.98
CA ARG A 30 -7.29 -21.39 -4.60
C ARG A 30 -5.96 -20.74 -4.24
N PHE A 31 -5.94 -19.44 -3.95
CA PHE A 31 -4.76 -18.78 -3.37
C PHE A 31 -4.59 -19.12 -1.89
N VAL A 32 -5.68 -19.17 -1.11
CA VAL A 32 -5.66 -19.62 0.30
C VAL A 32 -5.09 -21.06 0.38
N ASP A 33 -5.57 -21.96 -0.46
CA ASP A 33 -5.16 -23.37 -0.51
C ASP A 33 -3.79 -23.58 -1.19
N ARG A 34 -3.12 -22.50 -1.61
CA ARG A 34 -1.86 -22.57 -2.35
C ARG A 34 -1.90 -23.41 -3.62
N ARG A 35 -3.02 -23.42 -4.32
CA ARG A 35 -3.17 -24.11 -5.62
C ARG A 35 -2.76 -23.21 -6.80
N LEU A 36 -2.62 -21.90 -6.55
CA LEU A 36 -2.16 -20.92 -7.52
C LEU A 36 -0.82 -20.33 -7.08
N PRO A 37 0.07 -20.04 -8.04
CA PRO A 37 1.35 -19.42 -7.72
C PRO A 37 1.14 -18.00 -7.19
N ALA A 38 2.03 -17.60 -6.27
CA ALA A 38 1.98 -16.29 -5.66
C ALA A 38 2.27 -15.17 -6.66
N PRO A 39 1.51 -14.06 -6.64
CA PRO A 39 1.79 -12.90 -7.47
C PRO A 39 3.05 -12.15 -7.01
N PRO A 40 3.59 -11.26 -7.85
CA PRO A 40 4.77 -10.47 -7.50
C PRO A 40 4.65 -9.72 -6.17
N LEU A 41 3.48 -9.18 -5.84
CA LEU A 41 3.22 -8.51 -4.56
C LEU A 41 3.48 -9.39 -3.33
N THR A 42 3.17 -10.68 -3.40
CA THR A 42 3.48 -11.61 -2.30
C THR A 42 4.99 -11.75 -2.11
N HIS A 43 5.74 -11.83 -3.20
CA HIS A 43 7.20 -11.92 -3.13
C HIS A 43 7.84 -10.58 -2.73
N LEU A 44 7.20 -9.44 -3.05
CA LEU A 44 7.69 -8.12 -2.68
C LEU A 44 7.45 -7.80 -1.20
N ALA A 45 6.21 -7.94 -0.76
CA ALA A 45 5.74 -7.40 0.52
C ALA A 45 5.21 -8.46 1.50
N GLY A 46 5.20 -9.72 1.09
CA GLY A 46 4.63 -10.81 1.89
C GLY A 46 3.10 -10.77 1.98
N LEU A 47 2.42 -10.07 1.06
CA LEU A 47 0.95 -9.97 1.05
C LEU A 47 0.35 -11.32 0.70
N ILE A 48 -0.45 -11.88 1.61
CA ILE A 48 -1.14 -13.15 1.43
C ILE A 48 -2.60 -13.04 1.85
N VAL A 49 -3.46 -13.81 1.16
CA VAL A 49 -4.81 -14.11 1.63
C VAL A 49 -4.74 -15.32 2.57
N GLU A 50 -5.33 -15.20 3.75
CA GLU A 50 -5.36 -16.26 4.76
C GLU A 50 -6.69 -17.01 4.75
N GLU A 51 -7.80 -16.26 4.60
CA GLU A 51 -9.14 -16.82 4.61
C GLU A 51 -10.04 -16.06 3.63
N ALA A 52 -11.02 -16.77 3.06
CA ALA A 52 -12.06 -16.19 2.22
C ALA A 52 -13.40 -16.91 2.40
N SER A 53 -14.44 -16.10 2.64
CA SER A 53 -15.84 -16.51 2.69
C SER A 53 -16.67 -15.49 1.94
N GLU A 54 -17.93 -15.82 1.62
CA GLU A 54 -18.81 -14.86 0.95
C GLU A 54 -18.95 -13.57 1.78
N GLY A 55 -18.59 -12.45 1.18
CA GLY A 55 -18.62 -11.14 1.80
C GLY A 55 -17.49 -10.85 2.79
N THR A 56 -16.54 -11.76 2.99
CA THR A 56 -15.41 -11.55 3.90
C THR A 56 -14.09 -12.08 3.34
N SER A 57 -12.99 -11.41 3.66
CA SER A 57 -11.64 -11.93 3.39
C SER A 57 -10.62 -11.44 4.42
N THR A 58 -9.69 -12.31 4.80
CA THR A 58 -8.58 -11.98 5.70
C THR A 58 -7.29 -11.96 4.93
N TRP A 59 -6.57 -10.85 5.04
CA TRP A 59 -5.27 -10.65 4.40
C TRP A 59 -4.25 -10.21 5.42
N SER A 60 -3.00 -10.53 5.19
CA SER A 60 -1.91 -10.09 6.05
C SER A 60 -0.62 -9.81 5.31
N ILE A 61 0.23 -9.02 5.98
CA ILE A 61 1.64 -8.81 5.63
C ILE A 61 2.50 -9.02 6.87
N PRO A 62 3.73 -9.53 6.76
CA PRO A 62 4.67 -9.54 7.88
C PRO A 62 5.04 -8.11 8.26
N ALA A 63 5.12 -7.83 9.55
CA ALA A 63 5.57 -6.55 10.08
C ALA A 63 7.11 -6.47 10.04
N GLY A 64 7.67 -6.66 8.85
CA GLY A 64 9.11 -6.68 8.63
C GLY A 64 9.76 -5.29 8.68
N PRO A 65 11.08 -5.22 8.93
CA PRO A 65 11.80 -3.96 9.03
C PRO A 65 11.75 -3.11 7.75
N TRP A 66 11.48 -3.73 6.61
CA TRP A 66 11.35 -3.05 5.31
C TRP A 66 10.13 -2.13 5.19
N TRP A 67 9.17 -2.23 6.09
CA TRP A 67 8.04 -1.28 6.16
C TRP A 67 8.34 -0.04 7.00
N ARG A 68 9.49 0.05 7.68
CA ARG A 68 9.81 1.19 8.54
C ARG A 68 9.91 2.49 7.74
N SER A 69 9.33 3.56 8.28
CA SER A 69 9.54 4.93 7.82
C SER A 69 10.97 5.40 8.16
N ALA A 70 11.33 6.59 7.73
CA ALA A 70 12.59 7.21 8.12
C ALA A 70 12.70 7.46 9.63
N ALA A 71 11.58 7.60 10.31
CA ALA A 71 11.50 7.81 11.76
C ALA A 71 11.37 6.50 12.57
N GLY A 72 11.22 5.35 11.92
CA GLY A 72 11.16 4.05 12.57
C GLY A 72 9.81 3.33 12.58
N PRO A 73 8.71 3.96 13.01
CA PRO A 73 7.38 3.35 12.90
C PRO A 73 6.98 3.09 11.44
N PHE A 74 5.97 2.26 11.22
CA PHE A 74 5.42 2.05 9.89
C PHE A 74 4.62 3.28 9.45
N PRO A 75 4.73 3.70 8.18
CA PRO A 75 3.89 4.75 7.62
C PRO A 75 2.44 4.25 7.49
N GLY A 76 1.47 5.15 7.43
CA GLY A 76 0.06 4.83 7.19
C GLY A 76 -0.15 4.04 5.90
N GLY A 77 0.72 4.25 4.91
CA GLY A 77 0.74 3.51 3.65
C GLY A 77 0.93 2.00 3.79
N ALA A 78 1.62 1.51 4.83
CA ALA A 78 1.73 0.07 5.09
C ALA A 78 0.38 -0.53 5.51
N LEU A 79 -0.40 0.21 6.31
CA LEU A 79 -1.75 -0.19 6.70
C LEU A 79 -2.72 -0.09 5.51
N ALA A 80 -2.64 0.99 4.71
CA ALA A 80 -3.44 1.15 3.49
C ALA A 80 -3.17 0.02 2.49
N PHE A 81 -1.92 -0.44 2.40
CA PHE A 81 -1.51 -1.53 1.54
C PHE A 81 -2.23 -2.84 1.88
N VAL A 82 -2.27 -3.26 3.13
CA VAL A 82 -2.98 -4.49 3.52
C VAL A 82 -4.49 -4.31 3.54
N ALA A 83 -4.98 -3.10 3.86
CA ALA A 83 -6.40 -2.77 3.87
C ALA A 83 -7.06 -2.91 2.49
N ASP A 84 -6.43 -2.38 1.43
CA ASP A 84 -6.96 -2.43 0.07
C ASP A 84 -7.18 -3.89 -0.39
N ALA A 85 -6.28 -4.81 -0.04
CA ALA A 85 -6.42 -6.23 -0.35
C ALA A 85 -7.62 -6.86 0.36
N ALA A 86 -7.79 -6.58 1.66
CA ALA A 86 -8.88 -7.13 2.44
C ALA A 86 -10.25 -6.59 1.98
N LEU A 87 -10.32 -5.29 1.69
CA LEU A 87 -11.53 -4.62 1.22
C LEU A 87 -11.94 -5.11 -0.18
N ALA A 88 -10.99 -5.10 -1.13
CA ALA A 88 -11.23 -5.57 -2.49
C ALA A 88 -11.50 -7.09 -2.50
N GLY A 89 -10.77 -7.87 -1.72
CA GLY A 89 -10.97 -9.30 -1.57
C GLY A 89 -12.35 -9.67 -1.05
N ALA A 90 -12.83 -8.99 -0.01
CA ALA A 90 -14.18 -9.20 0.52
C ALA A 90 -15.25 -8.94 -0.55
N ILE A 91 -15.16 -7.81 -1.26
CA ILE A 91 -16.09 -7.49 -2.35
C ILE A 91 -15.98 -8.54 -3.46
N PHE A 92 -14.78 -8.93 -3.84
CA PHE A 92 -14.53 -9.90 -4.91
C PHE A 92 -15.26 -11.22 -4.66
N THR A 93 -15.32 -11.69 -3.41
CA THR A 93 -16.02 -12.95 -3.05
C THR A 93 -17.53 -12.93 -3.35
N THR A 94 -18.15 -11.75 -3.52
CA THR A 94 -19.59 -11.59 -3.77
C THR A 94 -19.93 -11.39 -5.24
N LEU A 95 -18.92 -11.29 -6.11
CA LEU A 95 -19.16 -10.99 -7.52
C LEU A 95 -19.58 -12.23 -8.31
N PRO A 96 -20.44 -12.07 -9.34
CA PRO A 96 -20.68 -13.14 -10.29
C PRO A 96 -19.46 -13.39 -11.19
N PRO A 97 -19.32 -14.61 -11.74
CA PRO A 97 -18.29 -14.90 -12.74
C PRO A 97 -18.29 -13.89 -13.90
N GLY A 98 -17.12 -13.61 -14.48
CA GLY A 98 -17.01 -12.68 -15.60
C GLY A 98 -17.12 -11.20 -15.22
N THR A 99 -17.08 -10.86 -13.92
CA THR A 99 -17.02 -9.48 -13.44
C THR A 99 -15.72 -9.20 -12.73
N GLY A 100 -15.27 -7.95 -12.83
CA GLY A 100 -14.12 -7.41 -12.10
C GLY A 100 -14.53 -6.22 -11.25
N LEU A 101 -13.61 -5.79 -10.41
CA LEU A 101 -13.75 -4.59 -9.59
C LEU A 101 -12.54 -3.68 -9.73
N SER A 102 -12.75 -2.40 -9.42
CA SER A 102 -11.69 -1.41 -9.26
C SER A 102 -12.00 -0.52 -8.08
N SER A 103 -11.05 -0.33 -7.17
CA SER A 103 -11.19 0.63 -6.08
C SER A 103 -11.34 2.04 -6.66
N SER A 104 -12.39 2.77 -6.26
CA SER A 104 -12.59 4.18 -6.58
C SER A 104 -12.24 5.10 -5.42
N GLU A 105 -12.21 4.55 -4.22
CA GLU A 105 -11.85 5.23 -2.98
C GLU A 105 -11.30 4.24 -1.96
N LEU A 106 -10.31 4.69 -1.20
CA LEU A 106 -9.85 4.09 0.06
C LEU A 106 -9.80 5.20 1.11
N SER A 107 -10.42 4.98 2.27
CA SER A 107 -10.33 5.88 3.42
C SER A 107 -9.86 5.10 4.64
N LEU A 108 -8.72 5.51 5.21
CA LEU A 108 -8.06 4.87 6.33
C LEU A 108 -7.99 5.83 7.51
N ASN A 109 -8.33 5.34 8.71
CA ASN A 109 -8.11 6.01 9.99
C ASN A 109 -7.09 5.20 10.79
N LEU A 110 -6.03 5.84 11.25
CA LEU A 110 -5.02 5.22 12.10
C LEU A 110 -5.39 5.39 13.57
N VAL A 111 -5.22 4.34 14.35
CA VAL A 111 -5.62 4.30 15.78
C VAL A 111 -4.39 4.19 16.65
N GLU A 112 -3.53 3.22 16.37
CA GLU A 112 -2.31 2.96 17.11
C GLU A 112 -1.12 2.84 16.14
N PRO A 113 0.09 3.26 16.56
CA PRO A 113 1.29 3.07 15.74
C PRO A 113 1.58 1.60 15.46
N ALA A 114 1.91 1.28 14.21
CA ALA A 114 2.40 -0.02 13.82
C ALA A 114 3.93 -0.02 13.69
N GLY A 115 4.54 -1.19 13.89
CA GLY A 115 5.97 -1.37 13.77
C GLY A 115 6.38 -2.84 13.78
N PRO A 116 7.68 -3.17 13.81
CA PRO A 116 8.15 -4.57 13.86
C PRO A 116 7.60 -5.37 15.03
N SER A 117 7.31 -4.73 16.18
CA SER A 117 6.68 -5.37 17.35
C SER A 117 5.25 -5.85 17.10
N SER A 118 4.61 -5.42 16.01
CA SER A 118 3.30 -5.93 15.58
C SER A 118 3.38 -7.35 15.01
N GLU A 119 4.57 -7.84 14.63
CA GLU A 119 4.89 -9.12 14.00
C GLU A 119 4.19 -9.34 12.66
N ARG A 120 2.89 -9.05 12.58
CA ARG A 120 2.06 -9.07 11.36
C ARG A 120 1.02 -7.96 11.43
N LEU A 121 0.66 -7.44 10.26
CA LEU A 121 -0.54 -6.63 10.09
C LEU A 121 -1.60 -7.53 9.46
N VAL A 122 -2.72 -7.70 10.15
CA VAL A 122 -3.84 -8.55 9.73
C VAL A 122 -5.05 -7.66 9.46
N ALA A 123 -5.60 -7.74 8.26
CA ALA A 123 -6.77 -6.98 7.84
C ALA A 123 -7.94 -7.93 7.54
N VAL A 124 -9.06 -7.75 8.23
CA VAL A 124 -10.29 -8.50 8.01
C VAL A 124 -11.30 -7.61 7.33
N GLY A 125 -11.49 -7.82 6.04
CA GLY A 125 -12.45 -7.09 5.22
C GLY A 125 -13.85 -7.71 5.30
N THR A 126 -14.87 -6.86 5.38
CA THR A 126 -16.28 -7.25 5.40
C THR A 126 -17.08 -6.34 4.47
N VAL A 127 -17.92 -6.94 3.64
CA VAL A 127 -18.82 -6.20 2.75
C VAL A 127 -19.95 -5.56 3.56
N ILE A 128 -20.09 -4.24 3.44
CA ILE A 128 -21.22 -3.48 3.99
C ILE A 128 -22.40 -3.49 3.01
N HIS A 129 -22.10 -3.35 1.70
CA HIS A 129 -23.09 -3.32 0.64
C HIS A 129 -22.49 -3.84 -0.67
N ALA A 130 -23.19 -4.75 -1.33
CA ALA A 130 -22.89 -5.24 -2.66
C ALA A 130 -24.03 -4.93 -3.62
N GLY A 131 -23.82 -3.99 -4.55
CA GLY A 131 -24.75 -3.62 -5.61
C GLY A 131 -24.24 -4.03 -6.98
N ARG A 132 -25.06 -3.80 -8.02
CA ARG A 132 -24.72 -4.20 -9.40
C ARG A 132 -23.55 -3.42 -10.02
N ARG A 133 -23.33 -2.16 -9.61
CA ARG A 133 -22.31 -1.26 -10.20
C ARG A 133 -21.28 -0.77 -9.19
N GLN A 134 -21.57 -0.92 -7.91
CA GLN A 134 -20.68 -0.50 -6.84
C GLN A 134 -20.88 -1.38 -5.61
N ALA A 135 -19.83 -1.50 -4.84
CA ALA A 135 -19.85 -2.12 -3.53
C ALA A 135 -19.07 -1.27 -2.53
N LEU A 136 -19.38 -1.45 -1.25
CA LEU A 136 -18.73 -0.83 -0.13
C LEU A 136 -18.33 -1.91 0.86
N ALA A 137 -17.09 -1.85 1.33
CA ALA A 137 -16.56 -2.71 2.37
C ALA A 137 -15.86 -1.90 3.45
N GLU A 138 -15.72 -2.49 4.63
CA GLU A 138 -14.90 -2.00 5.73
C GLU A 138 -13.87 -3.05 6.15
N THR A 139 -12.79 -2.62 6.80
CA THR A 139 -11.80 -3.50 7.39
C THR A 139 -11.26 -2.97 8.71
N ARG A 140 -10.99 -3.90 9.63
CA ARG A 140 -10.20 -3.66 10.83
C ARG A 140 -8.81 -4.21 10.60
N ILE A 141 -7.79 -3.41 10.93
CA ILE A 141 -6.39 -3.79 10.83
C ILE A 141 -5.86 -3.96 12.23
N THR A 142 -5.33 -5.13 12.54
CA THR A 142 -4.81 -5.47 13.88
C THR A 142 -3.40 -6.03 13.79
N ASP A 143 -2.69 -6.05 14.93
CA ASP A 143 -1.49 -6.87 15.10
C ASP A 143 -1.86 -8.32 15.44
N VAL A 144 -0.85 -9.20 15.61
CA VAL A 144 -1.05 -10.60 16.01
C VAL A 144 -1.72 -10.79 17.37
N ARG A 145 -1.70 -9.78 18.23
CA ARG A 145 -2.31 -9.80 19.57
C ARG A 145 -3.75 -9.28 19.55
N GLY A 146 -4.24 -8.83 18.38
CA GLY A 146 -5.57 -8.28 18.19
C GLY A 146 -5.68 -6.78 18.56
N ALA A 147 -4.57 -6.08 18.83
CA ALA A 147 -4.60 -4.63 19.03
C ALA A 147 -5.02 -3.92 17.75
N LEU A 148 -5.97 -3.00 17.83
CA LEU A 148 -6.50 -2.26 16.69
C LEU A 148 -5.50 -1.18 16.27
N LEU A 149 -4.92 -1.34 15.09
CA LEU A 149 -3.96 -0.40 14.50
C LEU A 149 -4.64 0.62 13.59
N GLY A 150 -5.70 0.22 12.90
CA GLY A 150 -6.45 1.09 12.00
C GLY A 150 -7.79 0.50 11.58
N HIS A 151 -8.61 1.37 10.98
CA HIS A 151 -9.88 1.03 10.35
C HIS A 151 -9.96 1.70 8.98
N ALA A 152 -10.40 0.97 7.97
CA ALA A 152 -10.55 1.52 6.64
C ALA A 152 -11.88 1.12 5.98
N THR A 153 -12.29 1.92 5.01
CA THR A 153 -13.39 1.63 4.10
C THR A 153 -12.92 1.78 2.66
N SER A 154 -13.53 1.04 1.73
CA SER A 154 -13.31 1.23 0.30
C SER A 154 -14.60 1.08 -0.48
N ARG A 155 -14.76 1.96 -1.46
CA ARG A 155 -15.78 1.86 -2.49
C ARG A 155 -15.15 1.33 -3.77
N CYS A 156 -15.72 0.25 -4.29
CA CYS A 156 -15.32 -0.33 -5.57
C CYS A 156 -16.41 -0.13 -6.64
N VAL A 157 -15.96 0.11 -7.87
CA VAL A 157 -16.81 0.03 -9.07
C VAL A 157 -16.76 -1.40 -9.58
N ILE A 158 -17.93 -1.95 -9.90
CA ILE A 158 -18.09 -3.29 -10.45
C ILE A 158 -18.41 -3.16 -11.93
N GLN A 159 -17.70 -3.91 -12.78
CA GLN A 159 -17.88 -3.89 -14.23
C GLN A 159 -17.66 -5.28 -14.83
N PRO A 160 -18.34 -5.60 -15.94
CA PRO A 160 -18.02 -6.81 -16.68
C PRO A 160 -16.56 -6.81 -17.13
N LEU A 161 -15.96 -7.98 -17.18
CA LEU A 161 -14.64 -8.12 -17.81
C LEU A 161 -14.74 -7.76 -19.31
N PRO A 162 -13.70 -7.18 -19.92
CA PRO A 162 -13.73 -6.73 -21.32
C PRO A 162 -13.69 -7.86 -22.34
N PHE A 163 -13.76 -9.11 -21.88
CA PHE A 163 -13.77 -10.32 -22.71
C PHE A 163 -14.79 -11.32 -22.13
N PRO A 164 -15.39 -12.18 -22.97
CA PRO A 164 -16.25 -13.24 -22.47
C PRO A 164 -15.45 -14.22 -21.62
N PRO A 165 -16.03 -14.77 -20.53
CA PRO A 165 -15.35 -15.77 -19.72
C PRO A 165 -14.90 -16.94 -20.62
N PRO A 166 -13.62 -17.32 -20.59
CA PRO A 166 -13.14 -18.50 -21.30
C PRO A 166 -13.82 -19.77 -20.75
N GLU A 167 -13.65 -20.89 -21.42
CA GLU A 167 -14.06 -22.17 -20.85
C GLU A 167 -13.37 -22.41 -19.49
N PRO A 168 -14.08 -22.98 -18.51
CA PRO A 168 -13.48 -23.29 -17.20
C PRO A 168 -12.20 -24.11 -17.38
N PRO A 169 -11.17 -23.86 -16.56
CA PRO A 169 -9.95 -24.67 -16.63
C PRO A 169 -10.31 -26.11 -16.26
N PRO A 170 -9.62 -27.11 -16.82
CA PRO A 170 -9.69 -28.46 -16.30
C PRO A 170 -9.38 -28.43 -14.79
N GLU A 171 -9.89 -29.44 -14.05
CA GLU A 171 -9.65 -29.53 -12.61
C GLU A 171 -8.16 -29.36 -12.32
N LEU A 172 -7.82 -28.27 -11.59
CA LEU A 172 -6.41 -27.97 -11.33
C LEU A 172 -5.91 -28.98 -10.31
N GLU A 173 -5.02 -29.87 -10.76
CA GLU A 173 -4.25 -30.73 -9.87
C GLU A 173 -3.59 -29.88 -8.77
N PRO A 174 -3.60 -30.37 -7.51
CA PRO A 174 -2.81 -29.73 -6.46
C PRO A 174 -1.36 -29.61 -6.92
N ARG A 175 -0.86 -28.40 -7.08
CA ARG A 175 0.56 -28.19 -7.38
C ARG A 175 1.31 -28.15 -6.07
N ASP A 176 2.42 -28.88 -6.01
CA ASP A 176 3.41 -28.70 -4.94
C ASP A 176 4.12 -27.37 -5.20
N LEU A 177 3.52 -26.30 -4.69
CA LEU A 177 4.10 -24.96 -4.83
C LEU A 177 5.21 -24.81 -3.80
N PRO A 178 6.35 -24.22 -4.17
CA PRO A 178 7.42 -23.96 -3.23
C PRO A 178 6.88 -23.10 -2.07
N PRO A 179 7.41 -23.27 -0.85
CA PRO A 179 7.02 -22.43 0.27
C PRO A 179 7.22 -20.96 -0.10
N LEU A 180 6.32 -20.11 0.38
CA LEU A 180 6.50 -18.65 0.24
C LEU A 180 7.79 -18.29 0.96
N VAL A 181 8.81 -17.94 0.19
CA VAL A 181 10.08 -17.51 0.76
C VAL A 181 9.83 -16.18 1.44
N ALA A 182 10.20 -16.08 2.72
CA ALA A 182 10.20 -14.81 3.42
C ALA A 182 11.00 -13.80 2.60
N GLN A 183 10.49 -12.58 2.55
CA GLN A 183 11.08 -11.54 1.74
C GLN A 183 12.55 -11.30 2.09
N GLU A 184 13.37 -11.14 1.06
CA GLU A 184 14.73 -10.63 1.23
C GLU A 184 14.64 -9.16 1.67
N GLU A 185 15.39 -8.77 2.71
CA GLU A 185 15.42 -7.39 3.19
C GLU A 185 15.78 -6.42 2.06
N PRO A 186 15.15 -5.23 1.99
CA PRO A 186 15.61 -4.17 1.11
C PRO A 186 17.03 -3.77 1.50
N VAL A 187 17.96 -3.84 0.56
CA VAL A 187 19.41 -3.73 0.80
C VAL A 187 19.84 -2.34 1.27
N ASP A 188 19.05 -1.29 0.97
CA ASP A 188 19.53 0.09 1.08
C ASP A 188 18.73 1.00 2.03
N GLY A 189 17.68 0.47 2.70
CA GLY A 189 16.82 1.28 3.55
C GLY A 189 17.34 1.43 4.97
N GLN A 190 17.35 2.65 5.51
CA GLN A 190 17.79 2.93 6.88
C GLN A 190 16.81 3.88 7.59
N VAL A 191 16.70 3.69 8.90
CA VAL A 191 16.03 4.64 9.80
C VAL A 191 17.04 5.73 10.17
N VAL A 192 16.61 6.98 10.15
CA VAL A 192 17.45 8.13 10.51
C VAL A 192 17.62 8.15 12.02
N ARG A 193 18.85 8.40 12.48
CA ARG A 193 19.16 8.47 13.92
C ARG A 193 18.44 9.62 14.60
N GLN A 194 17.99 9.41 15.84
CA GLN A 194 17.30 10.44 16.61
C GLN A 194 18.12 11.74 16.70
N ALA A 195 19.42 11.65 16.96
CA ALA A 195 20.31 12.82 17.04
C ALA A 195 20.31 13.67 15.76
N THR A 196 20.08 13.07 14.59
CA THR A 196 19.95 13.78 13.32
C THR A 196 18.61 14.53 13.23
N TRP A 197 17.52 13.91 13.69
CA TRP A 197 16.21 14.56 13.82
C TRP A 197 16.26 15.74 14.80
N ASP A 198 16.92 15.59 15.92
CA ASP A 198 17.02 16.62 16.95
C ASP A 198 17.83 17.82 16.50
N ALA A 199 18.81 17.60 15.62
CA ALA A 199 19.72 18.65 15.14
C ALA A 199 19.28 19.36 13.86
N SER A 200 18.29 18.82 13.12
CA SER A 200 17.94 19.29 11.78
C SER A 200 16.48 19.70 11.68
N SER A 201 16.21 20.74 10.92
CA SER A 201 14.81 21.00 10.52
C SER A 201 14.32 19.89 9.58
N GLY A 202 13.02 19.67 9.54
CA GLY A 202 12.45 18.68 8.63
C GLY A 202 12.74 19.01 7.15
N LEU A 203 12.76 20.29 6.77
CA LEU A 203 13.14 20.70 5.41
C LEU A 203 14.59 20.35 5.09
N ASP A 204 15.52 20.55 6.04
CA ASP A 204 16.93 20.16 5.82
C ASP A 204 17.07 18.66 5.64
N LEU A 205 16.36 17.85 6.45
CA LEU A 205 16.34 16.39 6.30
C LEU A 205 15.82 15.96 4.93
N VAL A 206 14.69 16.54 4.49
CA VAL A 206 14.11 16.24 3.18
C VAL A 206 15.05 16.63 2.04
N ARG A 207 15.75 17.75 2.14
CA ARG A 207 16.77 18.16 1.17
C ARG A 207 18.01 17.25 1.16
N LEU A 208 18.40 16.67 2.29
CA LEU A 208 19.47 15.67 2.34
C LEU A 208 19.06 14.38 1.63
N TRP A 209 17.77 13.96 1.72
CA TRP A 209 17.25 12.84 0.92
C TRP A 209 17.22 13.17 -0.58
N GLU A 210 16.80 14.38 -0.95
CA GLU A 210 16.82 14.84 -2.34
C GLU A 210 18.22 14.72 -2.97
N LYS A 211 19.26 15.14 -2.22
CA LYS A 211 20.65 15.06 -2.65
C LYS A 211 21.26 13.66 -2.56
N GLY A 212 20.57 12.70 -1.95
CA GLY A 212 21.12 11.37 -1.67
C GLY A 212 22.19 11.35 -0.56
N GLU A 213 22.29 12.40 0.24
CA GLU A 213 23.20 12.50 1.38
C GLU A 213 22.69 11.76 2.63
N LEU A 214 21.38 11.50 2.69
CA LEU A 214 20.76 10.58 3.64
C LEU A 214 20.23 9.36 2.91
N PRO A 215 20.33 8.15 3.51
CA PRO A 215 19.74 6.95 2.96
C PRO A 215 18.21 7.05 2.94
N ARG A 216 17.59 6.41 1.95
CA ARG A 216 16.13 6.26 1.92
C ARG A 216 15.64 5.47 3.12
N SER A 217 14.41 5.71 3.54
CA SER A 217 13.75 4.82 4.49
C SER A 217 13.59 3.41 3.92
N PRO A 218 13.46 2.38 4.76
CA PRO A 218 13.18 1.02 4.30
C PRO A 218 11.94 0.93 3.40
N SER A 219 10.83 1.57 3.77
CA SER A 219 9.59 1.58 2.97
C SER A 219 9.74 2.28 1.62
N CYS A 220 10.49 3.39 1.56
CA CYS A 220 10.81 4.05 0.29
C CYS A 220 11.73 3.19 -0.59
N SER A 221 12.67 2.47 0.01
CA SER A 221 13.54 1.52 -0.71
C SER A 221 12.76 0.32 -1.24
N LEU A 222 11.80 -0.20 -0.47
CA LEU A 222 10.91 -1.28 -0.88
C LEU A 222 10.11 -0.91 -2.13
N LEU A 223 9.53 0.29 -2.14
CA LEU A 223 8.65 0.76 -3.21
C LEU A 223 9.40 1.52 -4.32
N GLY A 224 10.71 1.74 -4.20
CA GLY A 224 11.47 2.50 -5.17
C GLY A 224 11.16 3.99 -5.17
N ILE A 225 10.60 4.52 -4.08
CA ILE A 225 10.24 5.94 -3.94
C ILE A 225 11.51 6.78 -3.79
N ARG A 226 11.57 7.89 -4.52
CA ARG A 226 12.64 8.88 -4.42
C ARG A 226 12.08 10.28 -4.38
N LEU A 227 12.75 11.15 -3.68
CA LEU A 227 12.45 12.59 -3.69
C LEU A 227 13.01 13.21 -4.98
N VAL A 228 12.24 14.11 -5.57
CA VAL A 228 12.59 14.82 -6.81
C VAL A 228 12.86 16.29 -6.51
N GLU A 229 12.00 16.92 -5.72
CA GLU A 229 12.10 18.33 -5.34
C GLU A 229 11.49 18.56 -3.96
N ALA A 230 12.08 19.47 -3.17
CA ALA A 230 11.57 19.86 -1.85
C ALA A 230 11.66 21.36 -1.58
N ALA A 231 10.52 21.89 -1.15
CA ALA A 231 10.40 23.21 -0.55
C ALA A 231 9.57 23.10 0.74
N GLU A 232 9.61 24.12 1.59
CA GLU A 232 8.75 24.15 2.77
C GLU A 232 7.27 24.08 2.36
N GLY A 233 6.55 23.09 2.84
CA GLY A 233 5.14 22.84 2.53
C GLY A 233 4.85 22.31 1.12
N ALA A 234 5.86 21.94 0.34
CA ALA A 234 5.69 21.37 -1.00
C ALA A 234 6.79 20.35 -1.34
N VAL A 235 6.42 19.20 -1.89
CA VAL A 235 7.37 18.19 -2.37
C VAL A 235 6.90 17.55 -3.68
N GLU A 236 7.86 17.08 -4.45
CA GLU A 236 7.64 16.15 -5.55
C GLU A 236 8.41 14.85 -5.28
N VAL A 237 7.72 13.72 -5.34
CA VAL A 237 8.31 12.38 -5.23
C VAL A 237 7.95 11.55 -6.45
N ALA A 238 8.81 10.58 -6.79
CA ALA A 238 8.59 9.68 -7.91
C ALA A 238 8.76 8.22 -7.49
N MET A 239 8.04 7.33 -8.18
CA MET A 239 8.06 5.89 -7.97
C MET A 239 7.90 5.18 -9.33
N PRO A 240 8.68 4.13 -9.65
CA PRO A 240 8.50 3.42 -10.91
C PRO A 240 7.19 2.62 -10.91
N ALA A 241 6.45 2.65 -12.02
CA ALA A 241 5.29 1.79 -12.23
C ALA A 241 5.73 0.35 -12.56
N SER A 242 6.39 -0.30 -11.61
CA SER A 242 7.00 -1.62 -11.76
C SER A 242 5.96 -2.74 -11.77
N THR A 243 6.23 -3.78 -12.54
CA THR A 243 5.46 -5.04 -12.52
C THR A 243 5.54 -5.78 -11.18
N TRP A 244 6.50 -5.47 -10.31
CA TRP A 244 6.53 -5.92 -8.92
C TRP A 244 5.27 -5.54 -8.14
N PHE A 245 4.59 -4.49 -8.54
CA PHE A 245 3.39 -3.96 -7.88
C PHE A 245 2.08 -4.50 -8.44
N CYS A 246 2.15 -5.58 -9.23
CA CYS A 246 0.97 -6.16 -9.85
C CYS A 246 0.40 -7.32 -9.05
N THR A 247 -0.93 -7.42 -9.09
CA THR A 247 -1.71 -8.55 -8.56
C THR A 247 -1.59 -9.78 -9.45
N GLY A 248 -2.16 -10.90 -9.04
CA GLY A 248 -2.27 -12.10 -9.89
C GLY A 248 -3.02 -11.88 -11.21
N PHE A 249 -3.83 -10.82 -11.32
CA PHE A 249 -4.49 -10.39 -12.55
C PHE A 249 -3.57 -9.64 -13.53
N GLY A 250 -2.34 -9.33 -13.14
CA GLY A 250 -1.44 -8.45 -13.90
C GLY A 250 -1.79 -6.96 -13.81
N THR A 251 -2.72 -6.59 -12.95
CA THR A 251 -3.12 -5.19 -12.72
C THR A 251 -2.30 -4.56 -11.61
N PHE A 252 -1.97 -3.28 -11.78
CA PHE A 252 -1.27 -2.50 -10.77
C PHE A 252 -2.14 -2.37 -9.50
N TYR A 253 -1.56 -2.60 -8.35
CA TYR A 253 -2.27 -2.71 -7.09
C TYR A 253 -2.59 -1.34 -6.48
N GLY A 254 -3.85 -1.10 -6.09
CA GLY A 254 -4.30 0.16 -5.50
C GLY A 254 -3.63 0.50 -4.18
N GLY A 255 -3.37 -0.51 -3.35
CA GLY A 255 -2.65 -0.33 -2.08
C GLY A 255 -1.23 0.22 -2.24
N VAL A 256 -0.55 -0.03 -3.38
CA VAL A 256 0.75 0.60 -3.70
C VAL A 256 0.56 2.09 -4.02
N VAL A 257 -0.49 2.44 -4.77
CA VAL A 257 -0.81 3.85 -5.05
C VAL A 257 -1.12 4.61 -3.75
N ALA A 258 -1.85 3.96 -2.82
CA ALA A 258 -2.14 4.54 -1.50
C ALA A 258 -0.87 4.71 -0.66
N ALA A 259 0.03 3.72 -0.64
CA ALA A 259 1.31 3.82 0.06
C ALA A 259 2.23 4.90 -0.55
N PHE A 260 2.19 5.09 -1.87
CA PHE A 260 2.92 6.18 -2.54
C PHE A 260 2.35 7.56 -2.21
N ALA A 261 1.01 7.68 -2.14
CA ALA A 261 0.35 8.91 -1.71
C ALA A 261 0.72 9.30 -0.27
N ASP A 262 0.70 8.32 0.64
CA ASP A 262 1.07 8.49 2.05
C ASP A 262 2.54 8.95 2.17
N ALA A 263 3.46 8.32 1.44
CA ALA A 263 4.87 8.72 1.45
C ALA A 263 5.09 10.17 0.99
N ALA A 264 4.31 10.65 0.01
CA ALA A 264 4.35 12.04 -0.43
C ALA A 264 3.80 13.00 0.64
N ILE A 265 2.70 12.60 1.31
CA ILE A 265 2.08 13.37 2.41
C ILE A 265 3.02 13.41 3.61
N ASP A 266 3.63 12.29 4.00
CA ASP A 266 4.60 12.25 5.08
C ASP A 266 5.82 13.14 4.79
N ALA A 267 6.34 13.08 3.57
CA ALA A 267 7.46 13.92 3.15
C ALA A 267 7.13 15.42 3.23
N VAL A 268 5.96 15.83 2.75
CA VAL A 268 5.58 17.25 2.77
C VAL A 268 5.31 17.77 4.18
N VAL A 269 4.68 16.98 5.06
CA VAL A 269 4.50 17.33 6.48
C VAL A 269 5.88 17.49 7.13
N THR A 270 6.80 16.57 6.87
CA THR A 270 8.18 16.63 7.39
C THR A 270 8.84 17.97 7.08
N THR A 271 8.67 18.54 5.88
CA THR A 271 9.29 19.84 5.50
C THR A 271 8.92 21.00 6.42
N THR A 272 7.82 20.89 7.16
CA THR A 272 7.28 21.95 8.03
C THR A 272 7.67 21.80 9.51
N LEU A 273 8.43 20.75 9.84
CA LEU A 273 8.77 20.46 11.24
C LEU A 273 10.03 21.20 11.69
N PRO A 274 10.02 21.83 12.87
CA PRO A 274 11.23 22.32 13.51
C PRO A 274 12.10 21.13 14.00
N PRO A 275 13.38 21.36 14.33
CA PRO A 275 14.22 20.34 14.94
C PRO A 275 13.58 19.70 16.16
N GLY A 276 13.70 18.38 16.31
CA GLY A 276 13.18 17.60 17.42
C GLY A 276 11.66 17.36 17.42
N ALA A 277 10.92 17.96 16.50
CA ALA A 277 9.48 17.71 16.36
C ALA A 277 9.21 16.40 15.64
N SER A 278 8.05 15.82 15.91
CA SER A 278 7.55 14.60 15.24
C SER A 278 6.10 14.77 14.81
N PHE A 279 5.61 13.84 14.00
CA PHE A 279 4.18 13.75 13.67
C PHE A 279 3.74 12.29 13.60
N GLY A 280 2.45 12.05 13.70
CA GLY A 280 1.82 10.76 13.40
C GLY A 280 0.68 10.98 12.42
N THR A 281 0.62 10.18 11.37
CA THR A 281 -0.51 10.20 10.44
C THR A 281 -1.78 9.79 11.16
N LEU A 282 -2.85 10.56 11.01
CA LEU A 282 -4.17 10.32 11.61
C LEU A 282 -5.08 9.59 10.63
N ASP A 283 -5.06 10.03 9.39
CA ASP A 283 -5.92 9.50 8.34
C ASP A 283 -5.27 9.65 6.96
N LEU A 284 -5.78 8.84 6.03
CA LEU A 284 -5.44 8.90 4.62
C LEU A 284 -6.68 8.57 3.80
N THR A 285 -7.07 9.46 2.89
CA THR A 285 -8.12 9.19 1.89
C THR A 285 -7.54 9.29 0.50
N VAL A 286 -7.73 8.25 -0.32
CA VAL A 286 -7.27 8.19 -1.71
C VAL A 286 -8.46 8.03 -2.64
N ARG A 287 -8.55 8.88 -3.67
CA ARG A 287 -9.49 8.77 -4.80
C ARG A 287 -8.72 8.25 -6.01
N PHE A 288 -9.08 7.05 -6.45
CA PHE A 288 -8.50 6.44 -7.65
C PHE A 288 -9.29 6.89 -8.87
N LEU A 289 -8.62 7.45 -9.85
CA LEU A 289 -9.24 8.06 -11.03
C LEU A 289 -9.01 7.24 -12.30
N ARG A 290 -7.87 6.55 -12.37
CA ARG A 290 -7.45 5.73 -13.51
C ARG A 290 -6.58 4.57 -13.05
N PRO A 291 -6.62 3.41 -13.76
CA PRO A 291 -5.64 2.36 -13.54
C PRO A 291 -4.24 2.84 -13.94
N VAL A 292 -3.22 2.34 -13.25
CA VAL A 292 -1.81 2.51 -13.59
C VAL A 292 -1.39 1.43 -14.57
N THR A 293 -0.66 1.81 -15.62
CA THR A 293 0.00 0.86 -16.50
C THR A 293 1.38 0.49 -15.93
N PRO A 294 1.66 -0.81 -15.68
CA PRO A 294 2.95 -1.24 -15.11
C PRO A 294 4.04 -1.31 -16.18
N ASP A 295 4.40 -0.16 -16.77
CA ASP A 295 5.35 -0.04 -17.88
C ASP A 295 6.77 0.35 -17.45
N GLY A 296 7.01 0.44 -16.14
CA GLY A 296 8.30 0.80 -15.54
C GLY A 296 8.63 2.29 -15.55
N ARG A 297 7.81 3.13 -16.23
CA ARG A 297 7.99 4.59 -16.17
C ARG A 297 7.54 5.12 -14.83
N ASP A 298 7.98 6.33 -14.49
CA ASP A 298 7.67 6.90 -13.19
C ASP A 298 6.22 7.38 -13.06
N LEU A 299 5.62 7.09 -11.90
CA LEU A 299 4.55 7.88 -11.32
C LEU A 299 5.17 9.06 -10.58
N THR A 300 4.55 10.22 -10.65
CA THR A 300 4.95 11.42 -9.92
C THR A 300 3.85 11.83 -8.95
N ALA A 301 4.19 12.03 -7.68
CA ALA A 301 3.27 12.59 -6.69
C ALA A 301 3.75 13.97 -6.25
N ARG A 302 2.88 14.98 -6.41
CA ARG A 302 3.09 16.34 -5.91
C ARG A 302 2.20 16.55 -4.70
N ALA A 303 2.83 16.78 -3.54
CA ALA A 303 2.14 17.02 -2.30
C ALA A 303 2.36 18.43 -1.78
N VAL A 304 1.30 19.00 -1.19
CA VAL A 304 1.32 20.32 -0.56
C VAL A 304 0.63 20.26 0.80
N VAL A 305 1.14 21.05 1.74
CA VAL A 305 0.48 21.31 3.01
C VAL A 305 -0.59 22.36 2.80
N GLU A 306 -1.85 21.98 2.92
CA GLU A 306 -2.99 22.89 2.78
C GLU A 306 -3.15 23.78 4.01
N GLN A 307 -2.92 23.21 5.19
CA GLN A 307 -3.01 23.91 6.47
C GLN A 307 -2.03 23.33 7.47
N ARG A 308 -1.25 24.17 8.12
CA ARG A 308 -0.34 23.83 9.21
C ARG A 308 -0.76 24.58 10.48
N GLY A 309 -1.41 23.88 11.39
CA GLY A 309 -1.69 24.35 12.74
C GLY A 309 -0.58 24.01 13.73
N ARG A 310 -0.79 24.29 15.01
CA ARG A 310 0.17 23.94 16.07
C ARG A 310 0.27 22.40 16.27
N THR A 311 -0.87 21.71 16.22
CA THR A 311 -1.00 20.28 16.52
C THR A 311 -1.51 19.45 15.35
N ILE A 312 -2.09 20.06 14.34
CA ILE A 312 -2.66 19.36 13.18
C ILE A 312 -2.10 19.98 11.89
N ALA A 313 -1.73 19.11 10.96
CA ALA A 313 -1.48 19.46 9.57
C ALA A 313 -2.44 18.68 8.67
N VAL A 314 -2.90 19.33 7.58
CA VAL A 314 -3.67 18.70 6.52
C VAL A 314 -2.91 18.91 5.23
N SER A 315 -2.75 17.85 4.46
CA SER A 315 -1.99 17.86 3.22
C SER A 315 -2.76 17.17 2.10
N THR A 316 -2.47 17.55 0.86
CA THR A 316 -2.98 16.89 -0.35
C THR A 316 -1.83 16.40 -1.21
N ALA A 317 -2.06 15.29 -1.91
CA ALA A 317 -1.14 14.75 -2.91
C ALA A 317 -1.89 14.47 -4.22
N ARG A 318 -1.26 14.79 -5.35
CA ARG A 318 -1.76 14.55 -6.70
C ARG A 318 -0.79 13.64 -7.42
N ILE A 319 -1.28 12.46 -7.86
CA ILE A 319 -0.46 11.44 -8.50
C ILE A 319 -0.77 11.42 -9.99
N ASP A 320 0.26 11.57 -10.80
CA ASP A 320 0.19 11.54 -12.26
C ASP A 320 1.05 10.40 -12.81
N ASP A 321 0.64 9.82 -13.94
CA ASP A 321 1.46 8.89 -14.69
C ASP A 321 2.52 9.63 -15.54
N ALA A 322 3.38 8.87 -16.20
CA ALA A 322 4.46 9.42 -17.02
C ALA A 322 3.97 10.25 -18.23
N ASP A 323 2.70 10.13 -18.62
CA ASP A 323 2.07 10.92 -19.68
C ASP A 323 1.37 12.17 -19.10
N GLY A 324 1.51 12.43 -17.81
CA GLY A 324 0.88 13.56 -17.09
C GLY A 324 -0.61 13.37 -16.82
N LYS A 325 -1.16 12.17 -16.99
CA LYS A 325 -2.57 11.90 -16.70
C LYS A 325 -2.76 11.61 -15.21
N ARG A 326 -3.75 12.27 -14.60
CA ARG A 326 -4.06 12.09 -13.18
C ARG A 326 -4.53 10.67 -12.89
N VAL A 327 -3.79 9.97 -12.03
CA VAL A 327 -4.07 8.59 -11.56
C VAL A 327 -4.86 8.60 -10.26
N ALA A 328 -4.44 9.43 -9.30
CA ALA A 328 -5.09 9.52 -8.01
C ALA A 328 -4.95 10.91 -7.39
N ILE A 329 -5.83 11.20 -6.42
CA ILE A 329 -5.75 12.34 -5.52
C ILE A 329 -5.88 11.80 -4.10
N ALA A 330 -5.03 12.28 -3.20
CA ALA A 330 -5.08 11.91 -1.80
C ALA A 330 -5.13 13.12 -0.88
N THR A 331 -5.71 12.93 0.29
CA THR A 331 -5.66 13.85 1.42
C THR A 331 -5.25 13.09 2.66
N GLY A 332 -4.49 13.72 3.55
CA GLY A 332 -4.11 13.12 4.82
C GLY A 332 -3.99 14.15 5.92
N GLY A 333 -4.39 13.74 7.13
CA GLY A 333 -4.24 14.46 8.37
C GLY A 333 -3.06 13.95 9.17
N ALA A 334 -2.31 14.84 9.81
CA ALA A 334 -1.22 14.48 10.69
C ALA A 334 -1.30 15.23 12.02
N MET A 335 -1.07 14.52 13.13
CA MET A 335 -0.92 15.10 14.45
C MET A 335 0.55 15.42 14.72
N ILE A 336 0.86 16.66 15.02
CA ILE A 336 2.21 17.14 15.27
C ILE A 336 2.49 17.21 16.75
N SER A 337 3.64 16.70 17.17
CA SER A 337 4.20 16.80 18.51
C SER A 337 5.50 17.60 18.49
N LEU A 338 5.49 18.74 19.16
CA LEU A 338 6.66 19.63 19.21
C LEU A 338 7.65 19.21 20.32
N ASP A 339 7.16 18.50 21.35
CA ASP A 339 7.91 18.19 22.58
C ASP A 339 8.11 16.68 22.79
N ARG A 340 7.78 15.87 21.83
CA ARG A 340 7.97 14.42 21.88
C ARG A 340 8.84 13.97 20.72
N PRO A 341 10.00 13.36 21.00
CA PRO A 341 10.76 12.68 19.97
C PRO A 341 9.89 11.58 19.36
N TRP A 342 10.22 11.20 18.12
CA TRP A 342 9.64 10.00 17.55
C TRP A 342 9.76 8.84 18.54
N PRO A 343 8.70 8.02 18.75
CA PRO A 343 8.90 6.77 19.42
C PRO A 343 9.82 5.92 18.55
N LEU A 344 11.12 6.08 18.72
CA LEU A 344 12.07 5.14 18.15
C LEU A 344 11.67 3.79 18.67
N ALA A 345 11.31 2.89 17.79
CA ALA A 345 11.34 1.49 18.10
C ALA A 345 12.78 1.20 18.54
N ASP A 346 12.97 1.01 19.84
CA ASP A 346 14.22 0.55 20.40
C ASP A 346 14.71 -0.62 19.56
N GLY A 347 15.98 -0.58 19.19
CA GLY A 347 16.69 -1.26 18.15
C GLY A 347 16.49 -2.73 17.94
#